data_483f75f66aee1774ea112217cb84acaf
#
_entry.id   483f75f66aee1774ea112217cb84acaf
#
_cell.length_a   1.000
_cell.length_b   1.000
_cell.length_c   1.000
_cell.angle_alpha   90.00
_cell.angle_beta   90.00
_cell.angle_gamma   90.00
#
_symmetry.space_group_name_H-M   'P 1'
#
loop_
_entity.id
_entity.type
_entity.pdbx_description
1 polymer ?
#
loop_
_entity_poly.entity_id
_entity_poly.type
_entity_poly.pdbx_seq_one_letter_code
_entity_poly.pdbx_strand_id
1 'polypeptide(L)'
;MSTDTTAESSLFEQALERYQQGAPLAEVIASFEQITQQEPRLSAGWTCLAWLQLLDNQPQVALRSAKLAVKLNPQDPQARINLSLAMLETNAKGVREHIELVQRLRLMAPELASELDGAIDDGLARRPDWQALQKVKAWLQA
;
A
#
# COMPACT_ATOMS: atom_id res chain seq x y z
N MET A 1 10.10 -12.50 -30.37
CA MET A 1 9.59 -13.11 -29.16
C MET A 1 9.48 -12.07 -28.06
N SER A 2 8.35 -12.01 -27.42
CA SER A 2 8.02 -10.97 -26.46
C SER A 2 8.41 -11.35 -25.03
N THR A 3 9.47 -12.11 -24.88
CA THR A 3 9.92 -12.59 -23.57
C THR A 3 10.29 -11.47 -22.62
N ASP A 4 10.84 -10.37 -23.15
CA ASP A 4 11.27 -9.26 -22.30
C ASP A 4 10.11 -8.53 -21.65
N THR A 5 9.04 -8.25 -22.40
CA THR A 5 7.84 -7.61 -21.87
C THR A 5 7.17 -8.48 -20.81
N THR A 6 7.11 -9.79 -21.06
CA THR A 6 6.56 -10.75 -20.12
C THR A 6 7.42 -10.83 -18.86
N ALA A 7 8.75 -10.75 -18.99
CA ALA A 7 9.65 -10.78 -17.87
C ALA A 7 9.48 -9.56 -16.96
N GLU A 8 9.26 -8.36 -17.54
CA GLU A 8 9.04 -7.14 -16.77
C GLU A 8 7.76 -7.19 -15.95
N SER A 9 6.64 -7.61 -16.59
CA SER A 9 5.38 -7.84 -15.88
C SER A 9 5.55 -8.89 -14.80
N SER A 10 6.36 -9.90 -15.08
CA SER A 10 6.61 -11.03 -14.20
C SER A 10 7.31 -10.63 -12.89
N LEU A 11 8.21 -9.64 -12.90
CA LEU A 11 8.90 -9.21 -11.68
C LEU A 11 7.92 -8.67 -10.63
N PHE A 12 6.99 -7.80 -11.05
CA PHE A 12 5.98 -7.26 -10.13
C PHE A 12 5.05 -8.38 -9.64
N GLU A 13 4.57 -9.19 -10.56
CA GLU A 13 3.67 -10.29 -10.22
C GLU A 13 4.34 -11.32 -9.31
N GLN A 14 5.60 -11.64 -9.56
CA GLN A 14 6.36 -12.56 -8.71
C GLN A 14 6.54 -12.00 -7.30
N ALA A 15 6.79 -10.70 -7.19
CA ALA A 15 6.94 -10.06 -5.88
C ALA A 15 5.62 -10.10 -5.10
N LEU A 16 4.50 -9.83 -5.76
CA LEU A 16 3.17 -9.93 -5.13
C LEU A 16 2.88 -11.35 -4.69
N GLU A 17 3.18 -12.32 -5.54
CA GLU A 17 2.94 -13.72 -5.24
C GLU A 17 3.76 -14.17 -4.03
N ARG A 18 5.03 -13.77 -3.96
CA ARG A 18 5.87 -14.08 -2.81
C ARG A 18 5.32 -13.45 -1.53
N TYR A 19 4.80 -12.23 -1.62
CA TYR A 19 4.14 -11.59 -0.50
C TYR A 19 2.94 -12.43 -0.03
N GLN A 20 2.11 -12.85 -0.96
CA GLN A 20 0.92 -13.66 -0.65
C GLN A 20 1.28 -15.00 -0.03
N GLN A 21 2.40 -15.58 -0.45
CA GLN A 21 2.89 -16.86 0.06
C GLN A 21 3.60 -16.74 1.41
N GLY A 22 3.73 -15.54 1.94
CA GLY A 22 4.35 -15.34 3.26
C GLY A 22 5.86 -15.30 3.25
N ALA A 23 6.49 -14.94 2.13
CA ALA A 23 7.94 -14.77 2.06
C ALA A 23 8.41 -13.73 3.08
N PRO A 24 9.67 -13.81 3.54
CA PRO A 24 10.19 -12.83 4.50
C PRO A 24 10.05 -11.40 3.98
N LEU A 25 9.59 -10.49 4.85
CA LEU A 25 9.35 -9.09 4.46
C LEU A 25 10.59 -8.44 3.84
N ALA A 26 11.78 -8.70 4.42
CA ALA A 26 13.01 -8.10 3.92
C ALA A 26 13.26 -8.45 2.44
N GLU A 27 12.94 -9.67 2.04
CA GLU A 27 13.12 -10.11 0.65
C GLU A 27 12.10 -9.45 -0.28
N VAL A 28 10.84 -9.37 0.14
CA VAL A 28 9.80 -8.74 -0.67
C VAL A 28 10.05 -7.24 -0.78
N ILE A 29 10.47 -6.59 0.31
CA ILE A 29 10.84 -5.18 0.27
C ILE A 29 11.97 -4.95 -0.74
N ALA A 30 13.02 -5.78 -0.71
CA ALA A 30 14.12 -5.66 -1.65
C ALA A 30 13.64 -5.77 -3.10
N SER A 31 12.69 -6.67 -3.36
CA SER A 31 12.10 -6.81 -4.70
C SER A 31 11.39 -5.54 -5.15
N PHE A 32 10.59 -4.92 -4.27
CA PHE A 32 9.89 -3.69 -4.63
C PHE A 32 10.80 -2.48 -4.66
N GLU A 33 11.87 -2.46 -3.87
CA GLU A 33 12.90 -1.42 -4.02
C GLU A 33 13.52 -1.47 -5.40
N GLN A 34 13.81 -2.66 -5.90
CA GLN A 34 14.32 -2.83 -7.27
C GLN A 34 13.30 -2.36 -8.31
N ILE A 35 12.03 -2.74 -8.14
CA ILE A 35 10.96 -2.35 -9.05
C ILE A 35 10.82 -0.82 -9.10
N THR A 36 10.85 -0.15 -7.96
CA THR A 36 10.71 1.31 -7.92
C THR A 36 11.93 2.03 -8.48
N GLN A 37 13.11 1.41 -8.43
CA GLN A 37 14.30 1.95 -9.08
C GLN A 37 14.23 1.81 -10.60
N GLN A 38 13.73 0.70 -11.10
CA GLN A 38 13.62 0.45 -12.53
C GLN A 38 12.46 1.20 -13.16
N GLU A 39 11.36 1.36 -12.43
CA GLU A 39 10.14 2.00 -12.90
C GLU A 39 9.64 3.04 -11.90
N PRO A 40 10.36 4.16 -11.77
CA PRO A 40 10.04 5.15 -10.72
C PRO A 40 8.71 5.87 -10.91
N ARG A 41 8.07 5.76 -12.07
CA ARG A 41 6.76 6.37 -12.34
C ARG A 41 5.61 5.38 -12.19
N LEU A 42 5.88 4.14 -11.85
CA LEU A 42 4.85 3.13 -11.62
C LEU A 42 4.33 3.29 -10.19
N SER A 43 3.16 3.94 -10.05
CA SER A 43 2.58 4.22 -8.73
C SER A 43 2.35 2.94 -7.92
N ALA A 44 1.93 1.86 -8.57
CA ALA A 44 1.68 0.58 -7.90
C ALA A 44 2.92 0.06 -7.19
N GLY A 45 4.11 0.25 -7.75
CA GLY A 45 5.36 -0.13 -7.11
C GLY A 45 5.59 0.60 -5.78
N TRP A 46 5.37 1.90 -5.79
CA TRP A 46 5.50 2.72 -4.57
C TRP A 46 4.41 2.39 -3.55
N THR A 47 3.19 2.12 -4.00
CA THR A 47 2.09 1.73 -3.12
C THR A 47 2.41 0.44 -2.39
N CYS A 48 2.88 -0.57 -3.10
CA CYS A 48 3.26 -1.85 -2.50
C CYS A 48 4.45 -1.68 -1.55
N LEU A 49 5.45 -0.91 -1.96
CA LEU A 49 6.63 -0.67 -1.12
C LEU A 49 6.24 0.01 0.19
N ALA A 50 5.38 1.03 0.13
CA ALA A 50 4.91 1.72 1.34
C ALA A 50 4.21 0.76 2.29
N TRP A 51 3.34 -0.10 1.77
CA TRP A 51 2.63 -1.09 2.58
C TRP A 51 3.60 -2.03 3.30
N LEU A 52 4.58 -2.54 2.58
CA LEU A 52 5.58 -3.45 3.14
C LEU A 52 6.44 -2.77 4.21
N GLN A 53 6.81 -1.51 3.97
CA GLN A 53 7.57 -0.74 4.95
C GLN A 53 6.77 -0.50 6.22
N LEU A 54 5.45 -0.28 6.09
CA LEU A 54 4.56 -0.16 7.25
C LEU A 54 4.47 -1.49 8.01
N LEU A 55 4.34 -2.60 7.30
CA LEU A 55 4.34 -3.92 7.94
C LEU A 55 5.65 -4.20 8.67
N ASP A 56 6.76 -3.68 8.16
CA ASP A 56 8.08 -3.82 8.75
C ASP A 56 8.36 -2.76 9.82
N ASN A 57 7.33 -2.04 10.24
CA ASN A 57 7.40 -1.01 11.27
C ASN A 57 8.41 0.10 10.95
N GLN A 58 8.42 0.55 9.69
CA GLN A 58 9.26 1.64 9.20
C GLN A 58 8.39 2.78 8.67
N PRO A 59 7.65 3.48 9.56
CA PRO A 59 6.65 4.45 9.11
C PRO A 59 7.25 5.68 8.44
N GLN A 60 8.47 6.08 8.78
CA GLN A 60 9.08 7.27 8.19
C GLN A 60 9.47 7.04 6.73
N VAL A 61 10.04 5.87 6.45
CA VAL A 61 10.37 5.48 5.08
C VAL A 61 9.09 5.26 4.28
N ALA A 62 8.10 4.61 4.91
CA ALA A 62 6.79 4.40 4.29
C ALA A 62 6.09 5.71 3.94
N LEU A 63 6.24 6.74 4.76
CA LEU A 63 5.67 8.07 4.49
C LEU A 63 6.18 8.62 3.16
N ARG A 64 7.46 8.49 2.92
CA ARG A 64 8.06 8.95 1.66
C ARG A 64 7.53 8.17 0.46
N SER A 65 7.51 6.84 0.57
CA SER A 65 7.00 5.98 -0.50
C SER A 65 5.53 6.25 -0.80
N ALA A 66 4.71 6.40 0.25
CA ALA A 66 3.28 6.67 0.11
C ALA A 66 3.01 8.03 -0.52
N LYS A 67 3.79 9.06 -0.17
CA LYS A 67 3.66 10.38 -0.79
C LYS A 67 3.94 10.31 -2.28
N LEU A 68 4.96 9.57 -2.68
CA LEU A 68 5.27 9.37 -4.11
C LEU A 68 4.13 8.63 -4.82
N ALA A 69 3.60 7.59 -4.20
CA ALA A 69 2.49 6.84 -4.78
C ALA A 69 1.27 7.74 -5.01
N VAL A 70 0.91 8.55 -4.02
CA VAL A 70 -0.23 9.47 -4.12
C VAL A 70 0.03 10.56 -5.17
N LYS A 71 1.26 11.05 -5.25
CA LYS A 71 1.62 12.05 -6.27
C LYS A 71 1.45 11.48 -7.68
N LEU A 72 1.84 10.23 -7.88
CA LEU A 72 1.76 9.57 -9.18
C LEU A 72 0.32 9.16 -9.53
N ASN A 73 -0.47 8.77 -8.55
CA ASN A 73 -1.86 8.38 -8.76
C ASN A 73 -2.73 8.86 -7.59
N PRO A 74 -3.20 10.13 -7.61
CA PRO A 74 -3.96 10.71 -6.50
C PRO A 74 -5.29 10.03 -6.21
N GLN A 75 -5.83 9.27 -7.14
CA GLN A 75 -7.13 8.61 -7.00
C GLN A 75 -7.03 7.15 -6.56
N ASP A 76 -5.82 6.67 -6.30
CA ASP A 76 -5.64 5.30 -5.81
C ASP A 76 -5.98 5.24 -4.32
N PRO A 77 -7.06 4.54 -3.93
CA PRO A 77 -7.45 4.49 -2.53
C PRO A 77 -6.45 3.76 -1.65
N GLN A 78 -5.79 2.72 -2.16
CA GLN A 78 -4.79 2.01 -1.35
C GLN A 78 -3.59 2.92 -1.06
N ALA A 79 -3.17 3.72 -2.01
CA ALA A 79 -2.09 4.69 -1.79
C ALA A 79 -2.48 5.71 -0.72
N ARG A 80 -3.74 6.16 -0.72
CA ARG A 80 -4.25 7.08 0.31
C ARG A 80 -4.32 6.43 1.68
N ILE A 81 -4.72 5.16 1.75
CA ILE A 81 -4.74 4.40 3.00
C ILE A 81 -3.31 4.28 3.55
N ASN A 82 -2.36 3.89 2.71
CA ASN A 82 -0.97 3.75 3.13
C ASN A 82 -0.39 5.07 3.64
N LEU A 83 -0.70 6.16 2.94
CA LEU A 83 -0.28 7.49 3.38
C LEU A 83 -0.90 7.85 4.72
N SER A 84 -2.19 7.57 4.90
CA SER A 84 -2.89 7.82 6.18
C SER A 84 -2.24 7.06 7.33
N LEU A 85 -1.91 5.80 7.10
CA LEU A 85 -1.24 4.97 8.12
C LEU A 85 0.13 5.55 8.49
N ALA A 86 0.92 5.90 7.49
CA ALA A 86 2.24 6.47 7.72
C ALA A 86 2.15 7.81 8.44
N MET A 87 1.16 8.64 8.10
CA MET A 87 0.93 9.91 8.77
C MET A 87 0.54 9.72 10.22
N LEU A 88 -0.34 8.77 10.52
CA LEU A 88 -0.74 8.47 11.89
C LEU A 88 0.45 8.01 12.73
N GLU A 89 1.30 7.16 12.17
CA GLU A 89 2.44 6.62 12.90
C GLU A 89 3.60 7.61 13.04
N THR A 90 3.62 8.67 12.24
CA THR A 90 4.63 9.73 12.34
C THR A 90 4.07 11.01 12.95
N ASN A 91 2.84 10.99 13.44
CA ASN A 91 2.15 12.15 14.01
C ASN A 91 2.03 13.33 13.03
N ALA A 92 1.92 13.05 11.75
CA ALA A 92 1.71 14.07 10.74
C ALA A 92 0.23 14.48 10.72
N LYS A 93 -0.03 15.76 10.40
CA LYS A 93 -1.38 16.31 10.36
C LYS A 93 -1.96 16.19 8.93
N GLY A 94 -3.29 16.15 8.84
CA GLY A 94 -3.96 16.18 7.54
C GLY A 94 -4.48 14.83 7.06
N VAL A 95 -4.63 13.86 7.96
CA VAL A 95 -5.11 12.51 7.60
C VAL A 95 -6.55 12.54 7.08
N ARG A 96 -7.38 13.45 7.61
CA ARG A 96 -8.83 13.44 7.35
C ARG A 96 -9.18 13.48 5.85
N GLU A 97 -8.52 14.34 5.09
CA GLU A 97 -8.87 14.48 3.67
C GLU A 97 -8.57 13.21 2.87
N HIS A 98 -7.53 12.47 3.26
CA HIS A 98 -7.22 11.19 2.61
C HIS A 98 -8.28 10.14 2.94
N ILE A 99 -8.71 10.08 4.18
CA ILE A 99 -9.77 9.15 4.62
C ILE A 99 -11.08 9.50 3.93
N GLU A 100 -11.45 10.78 3.85
CA GLU A 100 -12.68 11.21 3.20
C GLU A 100 -12.70 10.84 1.71
N LEU A 101 -11.58 10.97 1.02
CA LEU A 101 -11.48 10.56 -0.38
C LEU A 101 -11.73 9.05 -0.52
N VAL A 102 -11.11 8.23 0.34
CA VAL A 102 -11.31 6.78 0.29
C VAL A 102 -12.76 6.42 0.61
N GLN A 103 -13.38 7.09 1.59
CA GLN A 103 -14.79 6.87 1.91
C GLN A 103 -15.68 7.13 0.70
N ARG A 104 -15.46 8.22 -0.04
CA ARG A 104 -16.22 8.53 -1.24
C ARG A 104 -16.02 7.48 -2.32
N LEU A 105 -14.78 7.04 -2.53
CA LEU A 105 -14.49 6.03 -3.54
C LEU A 105 -15.14 4.69 -3.21
N ARG A 106 -15.18 4.31 -1.93
CA ARG A 106 -15.82 3.08 -1.48
C ARG A 106 -17.34 3.11 -1.74
N LEU A 107 -17.97 4.25 -1.54
CA LEU A 107 -19.41 4.40 -1.80
C LEU A 107 -19.73 4.29 -3.29
N MET A 108 -18.83 4.76 -4.14
CA MET A 108 -19.03 4.76 -5.58
C MET A 108 -18.74 3.41 -6.24
N ALA A 109 -17.94 2.57 -5.59
CA ALA A 109 -17.48 1.32 -6.18
C ALA A 109 -17.43 0.21 -5.12
N PRO A 110 -18.53 -0.56 -4.94
CA PRO A 110 -18.56 -1.64 -3.93
C PRO A 110 -17.49 -2.72 -4.12
N GLU A 111 -17.10 -3.00 -5.35
CA GLU A 111 -16.04 -3.97 -5.63
C GLU A 111 -14.70 -3.49 -5.05
N LEU A 112 -14.44 -2.20 -5.20
CA LEU A 112 -13.25 -1.57 -4.63
C LEU A 112 -13.27 -1.66 -3.10
N ALA A 113 -14.43 -1.42 -2.48
CA ALA A 113 -14.57 -1.54 -1.04
C ALA A 113 -14.18 -2.94 -0.56
N SER A 114 -14.61 -3.97 -1.27
CA SER A 114 -14.27 -5.35 -0.93
C SER A 114 -12.77 -5.61 -1.01
N GLU A 115 -12.11 -5.11 -2.06
CA GLU A 115 -10.66 -5.26 -2.21
C GLU A 115 -9.91 -4.53 -1.09
N LEU A 116 -10.33 -3.34 -0.73
CA LEU A 116 -9.70 -2.57 0.34
C LEU A 116 -9.88 -3.26 1.69
N ASP A 117 -11.07 -3.79 1.96
CA ASP A 117 -11.34 -4.52 3.19
C ASP A 117 -10.46 -5.77 3.28
N GLY A 118 -10.26 -6.47 2.17
CA GLY A 118 -9.37 -7.62 2.12
C GLY A 118 -7.92 -7.26 2.44
N ALA A 119 -7.45 -6.14 1.90
CA ALA A 119 -6.09 -5.67 2.19
C ALA A 119 -5.93 -5.28 3.65
N ILE A 120 -6.93 -4.61 4.22
CA ILE A 120 -6.93 -4.23 5.65
C ILE A 120 -6.89 -5.48 6.52
N ASP A 121 -7.73 -6.46 6.22
CA ASP A 121 -7.78 -7.71 6.99
C ASP A 121 -6.47 -8.48 6.89
N ASP A 122 -5.84 -8.51 5.71
CA ASP A 122 -4.52 -9.10 5.54
C ASP A 122 -3.47 -8.39 6.41
N GLY A 123 -3.51 -7.07 6.46
CA GLY A 123 -2.59 -6.29 7.28
C GLY A 123 -2.75 -6.60 8.76
N LEU A 124 -3.99 -6.71 9.24
CA LEU A 124 -4.29 -7.03 10.63
C LEU A 124 -3.94 -8.49 10.97
N ALA A 125 -4.02 -9.39 10.00
CA ALA A 125 -3.57 -10.76 10.20
C ALA A 125 -2.05 -10.84 10.39
N ARG A 126 -1.31 -9.98 9.67
CA ARG A 126 0.16 -9.92 9.77
C ARG A 126 0.65 -9.11 10.98
N ARG A 127 -0.07 -8.06 11.36
CA ARG A 127 0.21 -7.21 12.53
C ARG A 127 -1.08 -7.02 13.34
N PRO A 128 -1.47 -7.99 14.18
CA PRO A 128 -2.75 -7.91 14.90
C PRO A 128 -2.87 -6.70 15.84
N ASP A 129 -1.75 -6.19 16.34
CA ASP A 129 -1.71 -5.05 17.26
C ASP A 129 -1.51 -3.70 16.54
N TRP A 130 -1.75 -3.65 15.24
CA TRP A 130 -1.54 -2.45 14.43
C TRP A 130 -2.65 -1.42 14.67
N GLN A 131 -2.43 -0.55 15.65
CA GLN A 131 -3.44 0.42 16.10
C GLN A 131 -3.85 1.40 15.00
N ALA A 132 -2.89 1.91 14.22
CA ALA A 132 -3.20 2.84 13.15
C ALA A 132 -4.15 2.20 12.12
N LEU A 133 -3.92 0.95 11.76
CA LEU A 133 -4.77 0.25 10.81
C LEU A 133 -6.15 -0.02 11.41
N GLN A 134 -6.23 -0.35 12.70
CA GLN A 134 -7.52 -0.50 13.38
C GLN A 134 -8.34 0.79 13.33
N LYS A 135 -7.70 1.94 13.53
CA LYS A 135 -8.36 3.24 13.43
C LYS A 135 -8.86 3.51 12.01
N VAL A 136 -8.00 3.29 11.02
CA VAL A 136 -8.38 3.51 9.62
C VAL A 136 -9.55 2.61 9.24
N LYS A 137 -9.50 1.34 9.65
CA LYS A 137 -10.60 0.40 9.41
C LYS A 137 -11.91 0.93 9.98
N ALA A 138 -11.89 1.39 11.23
CA ALA A 138 -13.09 1.92 11.89
C ALA A 138 -13.63 3.13 11.14
N TRP A 139 -12.79 4.05 10.72
CA TRP A 139 -13.21 5.25 9.98
C TRP A 139 -13.80 4.89 8.62
N LEU A 140 -13.22 3.93 7.92
CA LEU A 140 -13.69 3.56 6.59
C LEU A 140 -14.97 2.74 6.62
N GLN A 141 -15.21 1.98 7.67
CA GLN A 141 -16.38 1.09 7.79
C GLN A 141 -17.47 1.67 8.68
N ALA A 142 -17.31 2.88 9.13
CA ALA A 142 -18.30 3.55 9.98
C ALA A 142 -19.56 3.95 9.19
#